data_0094dfdd956292c35d7417614e64b4bf
#
_entry.id   0094dfdd956292c35d7417614e64b4bf
#
_cell.length_a   1.000
_cell.length_b   1.000
_cell.length_c   1.000
_cell.angle_alpha   90.00
_cell.angle_beta   90.00
_cell.angle_gamma   90.00
#
_symmetry.space_group_name_H-M   'P 1'
#
loop_
_entity.id
_entity.type
_entity.pdbx_description
1 polymer ?
#
loop_
_entity_poly.entity_id
_entity_poly.type
_entity_poly.pdbx_seq_one_letter_code
_entity_poly.pdbx_strand_id
1 'polypeptide(L)'
;MNSESLQALSEKIRIVMVDTTHPGNIGAAARAMKTMGQQHLFLVNPKIFPSAEVTARAAGADDLLARAKVCSTLAEAVRGCVLVVATTARDRRISWPVFDPEECIRQVVTAAQSGDVAIVFGRESSGLNNQELELCNLVMKIPTNPDFSSLNIASAIQIVCYEIMQFCKTWTATDPAIESTLATSEQMNRFFEHLETCSINIGFIDPEKPRNSMRRMKRLFNRARPDLDEVNMLRGFLVACEEAAGKKTGS
;
A
#
# COMPACT_ATOMS: atom_id res chain seq x y z
N MET A 1 -8.25 18.55 20.05
CA MET A 1 -7.31 17.81 19.17
C MET A 1 -6.13 17.46 20.00
N ASN A 2 -5.90 16.19 20.30
CA ASN A 2 -4.67 15.80 20.94
C ASN A 2 -3.59 15.78 19.84
N SER A 3 -2.76 16.82 19.78
CA SER A 3 -1.70 16.96 18.76
C SER A 3 -0.72 15.78 18.79
N GLU A 4 -0.55 15.17 19.95
CA GLU A 4 0.31 14.01 20.16
C GLU A 4 -0.20 12.76 19.43
N SER A 5 -1.52 12.53 19.42
CA SER A 5 -2.09 11.36 18.72
C SER A 5 -1.95 11.46 17.21
N LEU A 6 -2.19 12.65 16.63
CA LEU A 6 -1.99 12.86 15.18
C LEU A 6 -0.51 12.73 14.82
N GLN A 7 0.38 13.27 15.64
CA GLN A 7 1.82 13.17 15.41
C GLN A 7 2.30 11.70 15.48
N ALA A 8 1.88 10.96 16.49
CA ALA A 8 2.25 9.54 16.65
C ALA A 8 1.76 8.68 15.47
N LEU A 9 0.54 8.94 14.95
CA LEU A 9 0.01 8.24 13.79
C LEU A 9 0.71 8.67 12.50
N SER A 10 1.02 9.97 12.33
CA SER A 10 1.72 10.46 11.14
C SER A 10 3.11 9.85 10.97
N GLU A 11 3.75 9.45 12.07
CA GLU A 11 5.04 8.74 12.07
C GLU A 11 4.94 7.30 11.53
N LYS A 12 3.73 6.76 11.44
CA LYS A 12 3.46 5.39 10.96
C LYS A 12 2.84 5.35 9.57
N ILE A 13 2.42 6.51 9.03
CA ILE A 13 1.72 6.57 7.75
C ILE A 13 2.66 7.09 6.67
N ARG A 14 2.89 6.27 5.64
CA ARG A 14 3.68 6.62 4.45
C ARG A 14 2.74 7.02 3.31
N ILE A 15 2.90 8.20 2.75
CA ILE A 15 2.29 8.61 1.49
C ILE A 15 3.26 8.27 0.37
N VAL A 16 2.85 7.40 -0.55
CA VAL A 16 3.71 6.87 -1.61
C VAL A 16 3.19 7.34 -2.96
N MET A 17 4.03 8.02 -3.74
CA MET A 17 3.73 8.44 -5.11
C MET A 17 4.55 7.61 -6.10
N VAL A 18 3.89 6.98 -7.09
CA VAL A 18 4.53 6.06 -8.04
C VAL A 18 4.63 6.68 -9.42
N ASP A 19 5.85 6.70 -9.98
CA ASP A 19 6.16 7.19 -11.33
C ASP A 19 5.58 8.57 -11.66
N THR A 20 5.56 9.48 -10.70
CA THR A 20 5.06 10.85 -10.89
C THR A 20 5.82 11.56 -11.99
N THR A 21 5.10 12.04 -13.01
CA THR A 21 5.69 12.65 -14.20
C THR A 21 5.88 14.15 -14.06
N HIS A 22 4.95 14.83 -13.41
CA HIS A 22 4.97 16.28 -13.23
C HIS A 22 5.59 16.66 -11.89
N PRO A 23 6.76 17.31 -11.87
CA PRO A 23 7.45 17.68 -10.62
C PRO A 23 6.58 18.59 -9.73
N GLY A 24 5.76 19.46 -10.31
CA GLY A 24 4.82 20.29 -9.57
C GLY A 24 3.83 19.52 -8.70
N ASN A 25 3.46 18.30 -9.09
CA ASN A 25 2.59 17.43 -8.27
C ASN A 25 3.27 16.97 -6.99
N ILE A 26 4.59 16.70 -7.03
CA ILE A 26 5.36 16.31 -5.84
C ILE A 26 5.39 17.47 -4.84
N GLY A 27 5.68 18.69 -5.31
CA GLY A 27 5.68 19.87 -4.45
C GLY A 27 4.31 20.16 -3.85
N ALA A 28 3.25 20.12 -4.68
CA ALA A 28 1.88 20.33 -4.22
C ALA A 28 1.43 19.24 -3.22
N ALA A 29 1.83 17.98 -3.42
CA ALA A 29 1.59 16.88 -2.49
C ALA A 29 2.30 17.10 -1.15
N ALA A 30 3.57 17.52 -1.17
CA ALA A 30 4.32 17.84 0.04
C ALA A 30 3.64 18.96 0.85
N ARG A 31 3.16 20.00 0.18
CA ARG A 31 2.38 21.07 0.81
C ARG A 31 1.08 20.55 1.42
N ALA A 32 0.32 19.73 0.68
CA ALA A 32 -0.91 19.10 1.14
C ALA A 32 -0.68 18.27 2.41
N MET A 33 0.36 17.43 2.38
CA MET A 33 0.77 16.59 3.51
C MET A 33 1.13 17.43 4.74
N LYS A 34 1.99 18.43 4.58
CA LYS A 34 2.43 19.30 5.68
C LYS A 34 1.26 20.05 6.31
N THR A 35 0.34 20.56 5.50
CA THR A 35 -0.87 21.26 5.96
C THR A 35 -1.75 20.37 6.84
N MET A 36 -1.76 19.04 6.56
CA MET A 36 -2.56 18.05 7.28
C MET A 36 -1.76 17.22 8.29
N GLY A 37 -0.52 17.62 8.60
CA GLY A 37 0.31 16.99 9.63
C GLY A 37 0.94 15.65 9.24
N GLN A 38 0.94 15.29 7.95
CA GLN A 38 1.62 14.08 7.47
C GLN A 38 3.09 14.36 7.17
N GLN A 39 3.98 13.38 7.45
CA GLN A 39 5.43 13.63 7.44
C GLN A 39 6.22 12.75 6.47
N HIS A 40 5.76 11.55 6.15
CA HIS A 40 6.54 10.56 5.41
C HIS A 40 6.12 10.48 3.95
N LEU A 41 6.85 11.17 3.08
CA LEU A 41 6.72 11.10 1.63
C LEU A 41 7.72 10.09 1.05
N PHE A 42 7.20 9.13 0.28
CA PHE A 42 7.98 8.19 -0.50
C PHE A 42 7.70 8.41 -1.99
N LEU A 43 8.77 8.45 -2.78
CA LEU A 43 8.70 8.66 -4.22
C LEU A 43 9.29 7.43 -4.92
N VAL A 44 8.46 6.68 -5.61
CA VAL A 44 8.90 5.53 -6.39
C VAL A 44 9.18 5.99 -7.81
N ASN A 45 10.45 5.92 -8.22
CA ASN A 45 10.90 6.24 -9.58
C ASN A 45 10.34 7.58 -10.12
N PRO A 46 10.44 8.70 -9.38
CA PRO A 46 9.95 10.00 -9.85
C PRO A 46 10.74 10.44 -11.10
N LYS A 47 10.06 11.01 -12.10
CA LYS A 47 10.73 11.41 -13.34
C LYS A 47 11.70 12.58 -13.15
N ILE A 48 11.32 13.55 -12.33
CA ILE A 48 12.11 14.75 -12.06
C ILE A 48 12.02 15.05 -10.56
N PHE A 49 13.04 14.64 -9.80
CA PHE A 49 13.19 14.96 -8.39
C PHE A 49 14.66 14.78 -7.96
N PRO A 50 15.26 15.72 -7.21
CA PRO A 50 14.73 17.06 -6.86
C PRO A 50 14.72 18.04 -8.05
N SER A 51 13.94 19.13 -7.95
CA SER A 51 13.95 20.23 -8.95
C SER A 51 13.43 21.55 -8.36
N ALA A 52 13.78 22.66 -9.00
CA ALA A 52 13.31 23.98 -8.61
C ALA A 52 11.77 24.10 -8.66
N GLU A 53 11.11 23.42 -9.59
CA GLU A 53 9.65 23.40 -9.69
C GLU A 53 9.01 22.70 -8.50
N VAL A 54 9.57 21.56 -8.05
CA VAL A 54 9.11 20.85 -6.84
C VAL A 54 9.16 21.79 -5.64
N THR A 55 10.29 22.46 -5.42
CA THR A 55 10.48 23.41 -4.30
C THR A 55 9.51 24.58 -4.39
N ALA A 56 9.37 25.20 -5.58
CA ALA A 56 8.46 26.31 -5.77
C ALA A 56 7.00 25.96 -5.46
N ARG A 57 6.55 24.76 -5.85
CA ARG A 57 5.18 24.27 -5.59
C ARG A 57 4.96 23.80 -4.16
N ALA A 58 6.02 23.43 -3.45
CA ALA A 58 5.94 23.03 -2.05
C ALA A 58 5.63 24.19 -1.10
N ALA A 59 6.00 25.43 -1.49
CA ALA A 59 5.58 26.67 -0.80
C ALA A 59 5.74 26.57 0.74
N GLY A 60 6.95 26.27 1.21
CA GLY A 60 7.29 26.16 2.63
C GLY A 60 7.22 24.74 3.21
N ALA A 61 7.00 23.71 2.38
CA ALA A 61 7.12 22.32 2.79
C ALA A 61 8.48 21.68 2.41
N ASP A 62 9.54 22.50 2.35
CA ASP A 62 10.88 22.08 1.93
C ASP A 62 11.49 21.07 2.88
N ASP A 63 11.20 21.16 4.17
CA ASP A 63 11.63 20.20 5.20
C ASP A 63 11.05 18.80 4.97
N LEU A 64 9.82 18.70 4.44
CA LEU A 64 9.21 17.43 4.07
C LEU A 64 9.86 16.86 2.80
N LEU A 65 10.13 17.72 1.81
CA LEU A 65 10.85 17.32 0.60
C LEU A 65 12.27 16.84 0.90
N ALA A 66 12.98 17.51 1.82
CA ALA A 66 14.33 17.12 2.23
C ALA A 66 14.38 15.73 2.91
N ARG A 67 13.27 15.32 3.54
CA ARG A 67 13.12 14.00 4.18
C ARG A 67 12.46 12.96 3.28
N ALA A 68 12.02 13.34 2.08
CA ALA A 68 11.37 12.42 1.14
C ALA A 68 12.32 11.27 0.77
N LYS A 69 11.82 10.04 0.81
CA LYS A 69 12.59 8.86 0.45
C LYS A 69 12.32 8.50 -1.01
N VAL A 70 13.38 8.43 -1.81
CA VAL A 70 13.31 7.96 -3.19
C VAL A 70 13.61 6.48 -3.22
N CYS A 71 12.72 5.71 -3.83
CA CYS A 71 12.79 4.26 -3.97
C CYS A 71 12.77 3.86 -5.44
N SER A 72 13.43 2.76 -5.78
CA SER A 72 13.44 2.22 -7.14
C SER A 72 12.17 1.45 -7.48
N THR A 73 11.51 0.84 -6.48
CA THR A 73 10.31 0.01 -6.65
C THR A 73 9.27 0.27 -5.57
N LEU A 74 8.00 -0.04 -5.87
CA LEU A 74 6.94 0.03 -4.86
C LEU A 74 7.19 -0.95 -3.70
N ALA A 75 7.70 -2.15 -3.98
CA ALA A 75 8.03 -3.13 -2.95
C ALA A 75 9.05 -2.58 -1.93
N GLU A 76 10.02 -1.78 -2.38
CA GLU A 76 10.96 -1.08 -1.50
C GLU A 76 10.25 -0.03 -0.65
N ALA A 77 9.38 0.80 -1.23
CA ALA A 77 8.69 1.88 -0.53
C ALA A 77 7.73 1.37 0.56
N VAL A 78 7.12 0.20 0.35
CA VAL A 78 6.17 -0.40 1.29
C VAL A 78 6.79 -1.45 2.21
N ARG A 79 8.09 -1.68 2.13
CA ARG A 79 8.78 -2.69 2.96
C ARG A 79 8.52 -2.46 4.43
N GLY A 80 8.12 -3.53 5.14
CA GLY A 80 7.81 -3.50 6.57
C GLY A 80 6.43 -2.94 6.91
N CYS A 81 5.64 -2.47 5.93
CA CYS A 81 4.28 -2.05 6.19
C CYS A 81 3.37 -3.26 6.48
N VAL A 82 2.51 -3.13 7.49
CA VAL A 82 1.49 -4.12 7.86
C VAL A 82 0.18 -3.95 7.09
N LEU A 83 0.02 -2.78 6.45
CA LEU A 83 -1.11 -2.47 5.57
C LEU A 83 -0.64 -1.59 4.41
N VAL A 84 -1.04 -1.96 3.20
CA VAL A 84 -0.79 -1.17 1.99
C VAL A 84 -2.11 -0.92 1.29
N VAL A 85 -2.47 0.35 1.13
CA VAL A 85 -3.71 0.81 0.51
C VAL A 85 -3.40 1.42 -0.85
N ALA A 86 -4.00 0.89 -1.91
CA ALA A 86 -3.97 1.52 -3.24
C ALA A 86 -5.07 2.57 -3.37
N THR A 87 -4.79 3.69 -4.05
CA THR A 87 -5.84 4.62 -4.47
C THR A 87 -6.15 4.43 -5.96
N THR A 88 -7.43 4.47 -6.33
CA THR A 88 -7.86 4.32 -7.73
C THR A 88 -9.11 5.13 -8.03
N ALA A 89 -9.20 5.64 -9.25
CA ALA A 89 -10.44 6.18 -9.81
C ALA A 89 -11.12 5.20 -10.78
N ARG A 90 -10.50 4.06 -11.10
CA ARG A 90 -10.92 3.15 -12.18
C ARG A 90 -11.46 1.84 -11.64
N ASP A 91 -12.53 1.35 -12.24
CA ASP A 91 -13.01 -0.01 -12.05
C ASP A 91 -12.14 -1.00 -12.85
N ARG A 92 -11.80 -2.15 -12.25
CA ARG A 92 -10.90 -3.14 -12.85
C ARG A 92 -11.55 -4.52 -12.97
N ARG A 93 -11.05 -5.34 -13.94
CA ARG A 93 -11.57 -6.70 -14.20
C ARG A 93 -11.45 -7.65 -13.01
N ILE A 94 -10.39 -7.52 -12.19
CA ILE A 94 -10.25 -8.27 -10.95
C ILE A 94 -10.71 -7.36 -9.83
N SER A 95 -11.86 -7.68 -9.25
CA SER A 95 -12.46 -6.92 -8.16
C SER A 95 -11.63 -7.05 -6.87
N TRP A 96 -10.99 -5.98 -6.45
CA TRP A 96 -10.41 -5.84 -5.11
C TRP A 96 -11.49 -5.36 -4.14
N PRO A 97 -11.33 -5.57 -2.81
CA PRO A 97 -12.15 -4.87 -1.84
C PRO A 97 -11.95 -3.36 -2.02
N VAL A 98 -13.00 -2.66 -2.44
CA VAL A 98 -12.99 -1.21 -2.66
C VAL A 98 -13.75 -0.58 -1.51
N PHE A 99 -13.12 0.37 -0.85
CA PHE A 99 -13.66 1.11 0.28
C PHE A 99 -13.69 2.60 -0.05
N ASP A 100 -14.62 3.32 0.57
CA ASP A 100 -14.57 4.77 0.60
C ASP A 100 -13.44 5.27 1.52
N PRO A 101 -13.10 6.57 1.48
CA PRO A 101 -12.03 7.10 2.30
C PRO A 101 -12.25 6.91 3.80
N GLU A 102 -13.46 7.11 4.31
CA GLU A 102 -13.77 7.02 5.75
C GLU A 102 -13.48 5.61 6.28
N GLU A 103 -14.06 4.58 5.64
CA GLU A 103 -13.86 3.18 6.05
C GLU A 103 -12.40 2.76 5.89
N CYS A 104 -11.75 3.20 4.81
CA CYS A 104 -10.35 2.88 4.54
C CYS A 104 -9.42 3.52 5.58
N ILE A 105 -9.65 4.78 5.96
CA ILE A 105 -8.84 5.48 6.96
C ILE A 105 -9.02 4.87 8.35
N ARG A 106 -10.21 4.38 8.69
CA ARG A 106 -10.42 3.61 9.92
C ARG A 106 -9.47 2.42 9.99
N GLN A 107 -9.37 1.64 8.90
CA GLN A 107 -8.46 0.49 8.84
C GLN A 107 -6.99 0.90 8.84
N VAL A 108 -6.63 2.01 8.18
CA VAL A 108 -5.28 2.59 8.19
C VAL A 108 -4.86 2.96 9.62
N VAL A 109 -5.69 3.71 10.34
CA VAL A 109 -5.38 4.17 11.69
C VAL A 109 -5.31 3.00 12.67
N THR A 110 -6.21 2.02 12.55
CA THR A 110 -6.17 0.80 13.37
C THR A 110 -4.88 0.01 13.11
N ALA A 111 -4.50 -0.21 11.85
CA ALA A 111 -3.28 -0.93 11.51
C ALA A 111 -2.01 -0.17 11.92
N ALA A 112 -2.03 1.16 11.88
CA ALA A 112 -0.90 2.00 12.30
C ALA A 112 -0.54 1.86 13.79
N GLN A 113 -1.43 1.31 14.62
CA GLN A 113 -1.11 0.96 16.00
C GLN A 113 -0.14 -0.23 16.10
N SER A 114 -0.17 -1.15 15.11
CA SER A 114 0.64 -2.37 15.10
C SER A 114 1.93 -2.21 14.27
N GLY A 115 1.99 -1.26 13.33
CA GLY A 115 3.16 -1.09 12.47
C GLY A 115 2.99 0.02 11.44
N ASP A 116 3.95 0.16 10.55
CA ASP A 116 3.88 1.14 9.48
C ASP A 116 2.80 0.76 8.45
N VAL A 117 2.16 1.75 7.89
CA VAL A 117 1.15 1.60 6.83
C VAL A 117 1.49 2.50 5.64
N ALA A 118 1.09 2.11 4.44
CA ALA A 118 1.33 2.90 3.23
C ALA A 118 0.03 3.17 2.48
N ILE A 119 -0.15 4.41 2.00
CA ILE A 119 -1.20 4.80 1.07
C ILE A 119 -0.55 5.18 -0.24
N VAL A 120 -0.87 4.43 -1.31
CA VAL A 120 -0.16 4.45 -2.59
C VAL A 120 -0.99 5.14 -3.66
N PHE A 121 -0.39 6.14 -4.28
CA PHE A 121 -0.95 6.92 -5.38
C PHE A 121 -0.18 6.58 -6.66
N GLY A 122 -0.91 6.18 -7.69
CA GLY A 122 -0.31 5.81 -8.97
C GLY A 122 -0.08 6.99 -9.91
N ARG A 123 0.37 6.69 -11.11
CA ARG A 123 0.63 7.68 -12.19
C ARG A 123 -0.61 8.50 -12.52
N GLU A 124 -0.40 9.75 -12.90
CA GLU A 124 -1.48 10.68 -13.22
C GLU A 124 -2.38 10.15 -14.37
N SER A 125 -1.79 9.56 -15.39
CA SER A 125 -2.52 9.13 -16.60
C SER A 125 -3.11 7.72 -16.49
N SER A 126 -2.44 6.79 -15.80
CA SER A 126 -2.77 5.35 -15.82
C SER A 126 -3.05 4.74 -14.44
N GLY A 127 -2.76 5.46 -13.36
CA GLY A 127 -2.85 4.93 -12.00
C GLY A 127 -1.81 3.85 -11.71
N LEU A 128 -2.10 2.96 -10.80
CA LEU A 128 -1.27 1.80 -10.49
C LEU A 128 -1.46 0.70 -11.54
N ASN A 129 -0.42 -0.03 -11.88
CA ASN A 129 -0.52 -1.22 -12.72
C ASN A 129 -0.97 -2.45 -11.89
N ASN A 130 -1.16 -3.60 -12.56
CA ASN A 130 -1.64 -4.80 -11.88
C ASN A 130 -0.62 -5.40 -10.91
N GLN A 131 0.67 -5.32 -11.21
CA GLN A 131 1.73 -5.82 -10.35
C GLN A 131 1.84 -4.97 -9.08
N GLU A 132 1.67 -3.65 -9.20
CA GLU A 132 1.64 -2.74 -8.06
C GLU A 132 0.42 -2.98 -7.16
N LEU A 133 -0.74 -3.26 -7.76
CA LEU A 133 -1.95 -3.61 -6.99
C LEU A 133 -1.82 -4.96 -6.26
N GLU A 134 -1.05 -5.89 -6.79
CA GLU A 134 -0.76 -7.16 -6.13
C GLU A 134 0.04 -7.02 -4.82
N LEU A 135 0.69 -5.87 -4.61
CA LEU A 135 1.36 -5.52 -3.35
C LEU A 135 0.42 -4.85 -2.33
N CYS A 136 -0.83 -4.56 -2.72
CA CYS A 136 -1.76 -3.82 -1.88
C CYS A 136 -2.80 -4.75 -1.26
N ASN A 137 -3.22 -4.44 -0.02
CA ASN A 137 -4.23 -5.17 0.73
C ASN A 137 -5.65 -4.68 0.39
N LEU A 138 -5.81 -3.37 0.30
CA LEU A 138 -7.08 -2.68 0.10
C LEU A 138 -6.99 -1.69 -1.06
N VAL A 139 -8.15 -1.33 -1.59
CA VAL A 139 -8.28 -0.27 -2.59
C VAL A 139 -9.21 0.81 -2.06
N MET A 140 -8.73 2.03 -2.03
CA MET A 140 -9.50 3.23 -1.71
C MET A 140 -10.00 3.88 -3.01
N LYS A 141 -11.27 4.19 -3.08
CA LYS A 141 -11.86 4.97 -4.17
C LYS A 141 -12.47 6.25 -3.60
N ILE A 142 -11.88 7.38 -3.95
CA ILE A 142 -12.40 8.69 -3.56
C ILE A 142 -13.66 8.95 -4.41
N PRO A 143 -14.83 9.24 -3.81
CA PRO A 143 -16.03 9.60 -4.55
C PRO A 143 -15.82 10.88 -5.36
N THR A 144 -16.17 10.83 -6.64
CA THR A 144 -16.03 11.96 -7.57
C THR A 144 -17.25 12.00 -8.50
N ASN A 145 -17.40 13.09 -9.24
CA ASN A 145 -18.40 13.15 -10.30
C ASN A 145 -18.17 12.02 -11.31
N PRO A 146 -19.16 11.14 -11.58
CA PRO A 146 -19.04 10.03 -12.54
C PRO A 146 -18.60 10.49 -13.94
N ASP A 147 -19.02 11.66 -14.36
CA ASP A 147 -18.70 12.21 -15.69
C ASP A 147 -17.29 12.82 -15.75
N PHE A 148 -16.68 13.10 -14.60
CA PHE A 148 -15.34 13.67 -14.49
C PHE A 148 -14.62 13.13 -13.23
N SER A 149 -14.22 11.88 -13.28
CA SER A 149 -13.79 11.13 -12.10
C SER A 149 -12.29 11.23 -11.77
N SER A 150 -11.47 11.82 -12.66
CA SER A 150 -10.01 11.88 -12.45
C SER A 150 -9.64 13.09 -11.61
N LEU A 151 -9.12 12.84 -10.41
CA LEU A 151 -8.52 13.88 -9.57
C LEU A 151 -7.04 14.08 -9.93
N ASN A 152 -6.57 15.33 -9.81
CA ASN A 152 -5.14 15.57 -9.73
C ASN A 152 -4.56 14.83 -8.53
N ILE A 153 -3.36 14.25 -8.65
CA ILE A 153 -2.77 13.41 -7.61
C ILE A 153 -2.55 14.17 -6.30
N ALA A 154 -2.11 15.42 -6.34
CA ALA A 154 -1.94 16.23 -5.12
C ALA A 154 -3.28 16.56 -4.45
N SER A 155 -4.36 16.74 -5.24
CA SER A 155 -5.71 16.92 -4.71
C SER A 155 -6.22 15.64 -4.06
N ALA A 156 -5.96 14.47 -4.65
CA ALA A 156 -6.29 13.19 -4.04
C ALA A 156 -5.54 12.98 -2.72
N ILE A 157 -4.24 13.31 -2.67
CA ILE A 157 -3.43 13.27 -1.44
C ILE A 157 -3.99 14.24 -0.40
N GLN A 158 -4.40 15.46 -0.80
CA GLN A 158 -5.00 16.44 0.12
C GLN A 158 -6.27 15.87 0.79
N ILE A 159 -7.16 15.24 0.01
CA ILE A 159 -8.40 14.63 0.53
C ILE A 159 -8.05 13.53 1.52
N VAL A 160 -7.17 12.61 1.16
CA VAL A 160 -6.79 11.48 2.02
C VAL A 160 -6.12 11.96 3.32
N CYS A 161 -5.21 12.93 3.23
CA CYS A 161 -4.58 13.51 4.42
C CYS A 161 -5.58 14.27 5.30
N TYR A 162 -6.60 14.92 4.70
CA TYR A 162 -7.69 15.57 5.42
C TYR A 162 -8.54 14.53 6.18
N GLU A 163 -8.90 13.42 5.55
CA GLU A 163 -9.66 12.33 6.18
C GLU A 163 -8.88 11.73 7.36
N ILE A 164 -7.58 11.50 7.21
CA ILE A 164 -6.72 11.06 8.32
C ILE A 164 -6.79 12.06 9.48
N MET A 165 -6.64 13.36 9.19
CA MET A 165 -6.69 14.40 10.21
C MET A 165 -8.07 14.47 10.88
N GLN A 166 -9.18 14.33 10.15
CA GLN A 166 -10.53 14.34 10.70
C GLN A 166 -10.77 13.12 11.59
N PHE A 167 -10.38 11.94 11.13
CA PHE A 167 -10.52 10.71 11.92
C PHE A 167 -9.75 10.82 13.24
N CYS A 168 -8.52 11.32 13.23
CA CYS A 168 -7.71 11.50 14.43
C CYS A 168 -8.31 12.49 15.45
N LYS A 169 -9.21 13.41 15.03
CA LYS A 169 -9.90 14.32 15.97
C LYS A 169 -10.92 13.61 16.85
N THR A 170 -11.57 12.58 16.32
CA THR A 170 -12.62 11.82 17.00
C THR A 170 -12.13 10.50 17.59
N TRP A 171 -10.94 10.05 17.13
CA TRP A 171 -10.38 8.79 17.56
C TRP A 171 -9.88 8.85 19.01
N THR A 172 -10.25 7.83 19.78
CA THR A 172 -9.74 7.59 21.12
C THR A 172 -8.99 6.25 21.14
N ALA A 173 -7.84 6.18 21.80
CA ALA A 173 -6.98 4.99 21.87
C ALA A 173 -7.65 3.76 22.55
N THR A 174 -8.95 3.80 22.77
CA THR A 174 -9.75 2.73 23.38
C THR A 174 -10.29 1.72 22.37
N ASP A 175 -10.16 1.99 21.07
CA ASP A 175 -10.45 0.95 20.08
C ASP A 175 -9.43 -0.20 20.24
N PRO A 176 -9.88 -1.45 20.34
CA PRO A 176 -8.99 -2.57 20.64
C PRO A 176 -7.90 -2.64 19.57
N ALA A 177 -6.64 -2.57 20.01
CA ALA A 177 -5.52 -2.91 19.15
C ALA A 177 -5.73 -4.32 18.60
N ILE A 178 -5.37 -4.55 17.35
CA ILE A 178 -5.37 -5.90 16.80
C ILE A 178 -4.35 -6.69 17.64
N GLU A 179 -4.82 -7.66 18.45
CA GLU A 179 -3.97 -8.44 19.33
C GLU A 179 -2.93 -9.28 18.59
N SER A 180 -3.17 -9.58 17.30
CA SER A 180 -2.24 -10.33 16.46
C SER A 180 -1.28 -9.42 15.69
N THR A 181 -0.02 -9.81 15.63
CA THR A 181 1.00 -9.11 14.83
C THR A 181 0.78 -9.45 13.36
N LEU A 182 0.12 -8.57 12.61
CA LEU A 182 -0.09 -8.74 11.18
C LEU A 182 1.23 -8.96 10.44
N ALA A 183 1.21 -9.87 9.46
CA ALA A 183 2.37 -10.09 8.62
C ALA A 183 2.70 -8.85 7.78
N THR A 184 3.97 -8.47 7.75
CA THR A 184 4.45 -7.34 6.95
C THR A 184 4.42 -7.68 5.46
N SER A 185 4.43 -6.63 4.62
CA SER A 185 4.52 -6.78 3.16
C SER A 185 5.71 -7.62 2.73
N GLU A 186 6.85 -7.52 3.42
CA GLU A 186 8.02 -8.33 3.15
C GLU A 186 7.81 -9.81 3.48
N GLN A 187 7.17 -10.12 4.62
CA GLN A 187 6.84 -11.49 5.01
C GLN A 187 5.83 -12.12 4.05
N MET A 188 4.83 -11.35 3.62
CA MET A 188 3.88 -11.77 2.60
C MET A 188 4.52 -12.02 1.24
N ASN A 189 5.47 -11.18 0.80
CA ASN A 189 6.19 -11.39 -0.44
C ASN A 189 6.99 -12.71 -0.41
N ARG A 190 7.71 -13.00 0.68
CA ARG A 190 8.43 -14.27 0.86
C ARG A 190 7.48 -15.48 0.87
N PHE A 191 6.30 -15.33 1.44
CA PHE A 191 5.26 -16.36 1.37
C PHE A 191 4.77 -16.57 -0.07
N PHE A 192 4.51 -15.52 -0.82
CA PHE A 192 4.06 -15.61 -2.22
C PHE A 192 5.11 -16.22 -3.15
N GLU A 193 6.38 -15.92 -2.96
CA GLU A 193 7.48 -16.57 -3.68
C GLU A 193 7.52 -18.07 -3.42
N HIS A 194 7.39 -18.49 -2.15
CA HIS A 194 7.32 -19.90 -1.78
C HIS A 194 6.06 -20.58 -2.34
N LEU A 195 4.90 -19.95 -2.24
CA LEU A 195 3.63 -20.44 -2.79
C LEU A 195 3.70 -20.65 -4.31
N GLU A 196 4.33 -19.74 -5.04
CA GLU A 196 4.51 -19.85 -6.50
C GLU A 196 5.44 -21.02 -6.84
N THR A 197 6.59 -21.09 -6.18
CA THR A 197 7.56 -22.19 -6.36
C THR A 197 6.93 -23.54 -6.06
N CYS A 198 6.28 -23.70 -4.92
CA CYS A 198 5.59 -24.93 -4.55
C CYS A 198 4.48 -25.29 -5.56
N SER A 199 3.68 -24.30 -5.98
CA SER A 199 2.60 -24.52 -6.95
C SER A 199 3.10 -25.03 -8.31
N ILE A 200 4.28 -24.57 -8.74
CA ILE A 200 4.94 -25.09 -9.95
C ILE A 200 5.45 -26.50 -9.72
N ASN A 201 6.15 -26.73 -8.61
CA ASN A 201 6.77 -28.02 -8.28
C ASN A 201 5.76 -29.16 -8.16
N ILE A 202 4.58 -28.87 -7.60
CA ILE A 202 3.49 -29.87 -7.48
C ILE A 202 2.62 -29.98 -8.74
N GLY A 203 2.92 -29.22 -9.80
CA GLY A 203 2.17 -29.23 -11.08
C GLY A 203 0.82 -28.53 -11.05
N PHE A 204 0.52 -27.71 -10.04
CA PHE A 204 -0.70 -26.92 -9.97
C PHE A 204 -0.66 -25.72 -10.93
N ILE A 205 0.50 -25.12 -11.13
CA ILE A 205 0.73 -24.03 -12.09
C ILE A 205 1.69 -24.51 -13.17
N ASP A 206 1.24 -24.40 -14.42
CA ASP A 206 2.10 -24.58 -15.58
C ASP A 206 2.85 -23.26 -15.86
N PRO A 207 4.18 -23.23 -15.74
CA PRO A 207 4.97 -22.01 -15.98
C PRO A 207 4.85 -21.48 -17.41
N GLU A 208 4.58 -22.35 -18.41
CA GLU A 208 4.34 -21.94 -19.81
C GLU A 208 2.96 -21.30 -20.01
N LYS A 209 1.99 -21.59 -19.09
CA LYS A 209 0.61 -21.09 -19.15
C LYS A 209 0.12 -20.70 -17.75
N PRO A 210 0.73 -19.72 -17.08
CA PRO A 210 0.48 -19.44 -15.65
C PRO A 210 -0.93 -18.93 -15.35
N ARG A 211 -1.72 -18.53 -16.36
CA ARG A 211 -3.08 -17.98 -16.20
C ARG A 211 -3.10 -16.85 -15.14
N ASN A 212 -4.21 -16.72 -14.42
CA ASN A 212 -4.36 -15.74 -13.34
C ASN A 212 -4.34 -16.36 -11.93
N SER A 213 -3.81 -17.59 -11.79
CA SER A 213 -3.89 -18.35 -10.54
C SER A 213 -3.14 -17.64 -9.42
N MET A 214 -1.88 -17.29 -9.64
CA MET A 214 -1.07 -16.56 -8.62
C MET A 214 -1.68 -15.22 -8.24
N ARG A 215 -2.17 -14.45 -9.22
CA ARG A 215 -2.83 -13.17 -8.95
C ARG A 215 -4.07 -13.33 -8.06
N ARG A 216 -4.86 -14.38 -8.29
CA ARG A 216 -6.05 -14.68 -7.47
C ARG A 216 -5.65 -15.12 -6.05
N MET A 217 -4.58 -15.92 -5.91
CA MET A 217 -4.05 -16.33 -4.60
C MET A 217 -3.48 -15.13 -3.84
N LYS A 218 -2.67 -14.30 -4.46
CA LYS A 218 -2.17 -13.04 -3.84
C LYS A 218 -3.34 -12.18 -3.33
N ARG A 219 -4.37 -11.99 -4.17
CA ARG A 219 -5.57 -11.24 -3.77
C ARG A 219 -6.28 -11.88 -2.58
N LEU A 220 -6.41 -13.21 -2.56
CA LEU A 220 -7.06 -13.93 -1.46
C LEU A 220 -6.35 -13.67 -0.13
N PHE A 221 -5.05 -13.90 -0.09
CA PHE A 221 -4.26 -13.75 1.13
C PHE A 221 -4.09 -12.28 1.54
N ASN A 222 -3.90 -11.36 0.60
CA ASN A 222 -3.84 -9.92 0.91
C ASN A 222 -5.15 -9.42 1.52
N ARG A 223 -6.30 -9.93 1.06
CA ARG A 223 -7.61 -9.61 1.64
C ARG A 223 -7.79 -10.25 3.03
N ALA A 224 -7.29 -11.48 3.23
CA ALA A 224 -7.37 -12.16 4.52
C ALA A 224 -6.52 -11.48 5.59
N ARG A 225 -5.42 -10.82 5.20
CA ARG A 225 -4.47 -10.14 6.10
C ARG A 225 -3.99 -11.07 7.22
N PRO A 226 -3.35 -12.20 6.87
CA PRO A 226 -2.91 -13.16 7.86
C PRO A 226 -1.88 -12.53 8.81
N ASP A 227 -1.87 -13.01 10.02
CA ASP A 227 -0.83 -12.70 10.98
C ASP A 227 0.45 -13.52 10.72
N LEU A 228 1.50 -13.24 11.49
CA LEU A 228 2.79 -13.92 11.31
C LEU A 228 2.71 -15.42 11.57
N ASP A 229 1.93 -15.86 12.55
CA ASP A 229 1.79 -17.27 12.91
C ASP A 229 1.00 -18.02 11.83
N GLU A 230 -0.05 -17.40 11.27
CA GLU A 230 -0.79 -17.93 10.13
C GLU A 230 0.10 -18.08 8.89
N VAL A 231 0.94 -17.08 8.60
CA VAL A 231 1.92 -17.15 7.48
C VAL A 231 2.92 -18.28 7.72
N ASN A 232 3.42 -18.45 8.93
CA ASN A 232 4.35 -19.54 9.26
C ASN A 232 3.68 -20.92 9.13
N MET A 233 2.44 -21.08 9.60
CA MET A 233 1.64 -22.28 9.42
C MET A 233 1.45 -22.61 7.93
N LEU A 234 1.06 -21.64 7.11
CA LEU A 234 0.90 -21.80 5.66
C LEU A 234 2.22 -22.21 4.98
N ARG A 235 3.35 -21.62 5.36
CA ARG A 235 4.66 -22.02 4.83
C ARG A 235 5.02 -23.45 5.21
N GLY A 236 4.72 -23.87 6.44
CA GLY A 236 4.89 -25.28 6.86
C GLY A 236 4.05 -26.24 6.01
N PHE A 237 2.81 -25.85 5.69
CA PHE A 237 1.96 -26.62 4.77
C PHE A 237 2.57 -26.75 3.36
N LEU A 238 3.15 -25.66 2.81
CA LEU A 238 3.82 -25.71 1.51
C LEU A 238 5.02 -26.66 1.50
N VAL A 239 5.84 -26.67 2.55
CA VAL A 239 6.96 -27.63 2.71
C VAL A 239 6.43 -29.08 2.67
N ALA A 240 5.36 -29.38 3.40
CA ALA A 240 4.77 -30.71 3.40
C ALA A 240 4.23 -31.13 2.01
N CYS A 241 3.69 -30.19 1.23
CA CYS A 241 3.27 -30.42 -0.15
C CYS A 241 4.47 -30.78 -1.06
N GLU A 242 5.58 -30.06 -0.94
CA GLU A 242 6.80 -30.32 -1.71
C GLU A 242 7.42 -31.67 -1.38
N GLU A 243 7.49 -32.03 -0.10
CA GLU A 243 7.95 -33.35 0.34
C GLU A 243 7.07 -34.51 -0.19
N ALA A 244 5.74 -34.31 -0.17
CA ALA A 244 4.82 -35.30 -0.71
C ALA A 244 4.94 -35.46 -2.23
N ALA A 245 5.20 -34.40 -2.96
CA ALA A 245 5.44 -34.43 -4.41
C ALA A 245 6.79 -35.11 -4.74
N GLY A 246 7.85 -34.82 -4.00
CA GLY A 246 9.17 -35.44 -4.18
C GLY A 246 9.16 -36.96 -3.93
N LYS A 247 8.31 -37.45 -3.01
CA LYS A 247 8.14 -38.88 -2.77
C LYS A 247 7.43 -39.62 -3.91
N LYS A 248 6.60 -38.98 -4.71
CA LYS A 248 5.91 -39.54 -5.87
C LYS A 248 6.79 -39.70 -7.11
N THR A 249 7.84 -38.92 -7.22
CA THR A 249 8.78 -38.98 -8.37
C THR A 249 9.91 -40.02 -8.16
N GLY A 250 10.01 -40.61 -6.98
CA GLY A 250 10.99 -41.66 -6.61
C GLY A 250 10.45 -43.09 -6.53
N SER A 251 9.23 -43.32 -6.96
CA SER A 251 8.57 -44.66 -7.07
C SER A 251 8.34 -44.96 -8.55
#